data_3523ec9b4e08233423f58847ee332ced
#
_entry.id   3523ec9b4e08233423f58847ee332ced
#
_cell.length_a   1.000
_cell.length_b   1.000
_cell.length_c   1.000
_cell.angle_alpha   90.00
_cell.angle_beta   90.00
_cell.angle_gamma   90.00
#
_symmetry.space_group_name_H-M   'P 1'
#
loop_
_entity.id
_entity.type
_entity.pdbx_description
1 polymer ?
#
loop_
_entity_poly.entity_id
_entity_poly.type
_entity_poly.pdbx_seq_one_letter_code
_entity_poly.pdbx_strand_id
1 'polypeptide(L)'
;DLNFSNKSFLHFLVVSLRNDLPICFLEEFNKINNSVNYLSKQKKKTIITMTSHFFNERFKIWLAEMTSKGSKLQIAHHGGSLPPKLALFIDHNEKISDKILSWFKFNKKIFKQMSPVQLLRYKKIHNKSKNSCLILACETNRYPVRCQSWPYVEQYKLWFNDINVMVENLQPI
;
A
#
# COMPACT_ATOMS: atom_id res chain seq x y z
N ASP A 1 10.87 -30.21 -25.04
CA ASP A 1 12.30 -29.86 -24.86
C ASP A 1 12.57 -28.56 -25.60
N LEU A 2 12.60 -27.48 -24.83
CA LEU A 2 12.94 -26.16 -25.35
C LEU A 2 14.48 -26.09 -25.45
N ASN A 3 14.98 -26.18 -26.68
CA ASN A 3 16.42 -26.14 -26.97
C ASN A 3 16.88 -24.67 -26.96
N PHE A 4 17.05 -24.10 -25.77
CA PHE A 4 17.60 -22.77 -25.62
C PHE A 4 19.12 -22.83 -25.48
N SER A 5 19.84 -21.94 -26.16
CA SER A 5 21.28 -21.83 -25.93
C SER A 5 21.52 -21.46 -24.45
N ASN A 6 22.43 -22.19 -23.78
CA ASN A 6 22.74 -22.04 -22.35
C ASN A 6 23.19 -20.64 -21.90
N LYS A 7 23.25 -19.66 -22.81
CA LYS A 7 23.67 -18.28 -22.55
C LYS A 7 22.54 -17.25 -22.76
N SER A 8 21.31 -17.68 -23.08
CA SER A 8 20.24 -16.71 -23.32
C SER A 8 19.50 -16.36 -22.03
N PHE A 9 19.12 -15.10 -21.89
CA PHE A 9 18.28 -14.62 -20.79
C PHE A 9 16.97 -15.40 -20.68
N LEU A 10 16.41 -15.84 -21.81
CA LEU A 10 15.19 -16.67 -21.84
C LEU A 10 15.41 -18.04 -21.19
N HIS A 11 16.57 -18.66 -21.40
CA HIS A 11 16.88 -19.93 -20.71
C HIS A 11 16.97 -19.73 -19.22
N PHE A 12 17.69 -18.71 -18.76
CA PHE A 12 17.75 -18.33 -17.36
C PHE A 12 16.35 -18.10 -16.78
N LEU A 13 15.51 -17.32 -17.47
CA LEU A 13 14.15 -17.01 -17.02
C LEU A 13 13.30 -18.29 -16.86
N VAL A 14 13.32 -19.19 -17.83
CA VAL A 14 12.53 -20.44 -17.79
C VAL A 14 12.98 -21.33 -16.64
N VAL A 15 14.28 -21.44 -16.40
CA VAL A 15 14.81 -22.24 -15.29
C VAL A 15 14.46 -21.60 -13.94
N SER A 16 14.62 -20.27 -13.82
CA SER A 16 14.30 -19.53 -12.60
C SER A 16 12.82 -19.59 -12.28
N LEU A 17 11.93 -19.34 -13.26
CA LEU A 17 10.48 -19.40 -13.05
C LEU A 17 10.03 -20.74 -12.45
N ARG A 18 10.63 -21.83 -12.86
CA ARG A 18 10.30 -23.16 -12.34
C ARG A 18 10.60 -23.31 -10.84
N ASN A 19 11.65 -22.64 -10.36
CA ASN A 19 12.12 -22.76 -8.99
C ASN A 19 11.68 -21.60 -8.09
N ASP A 20 11.48 -20.42 -8.68
CA ASP A 20 11.27 -19.16 -7.95
C ASP A 20 9.81 -18.70 -7.93
N LEU A 21 8.95 -19.29 -8.77
CA LEU A 21 7.51 -19.00 -8.69
C LEU A 21 6.95 -19.54 -7.38
N PRO A 22 6.22 -18.69 -6.62
CA PRO A 22 5.52 -19.15 -5.43
C PRO A 22 4.54 -20.29 -5.76
N ILE A 23 4.51 -21.31 -4.94
CA ILE A 23 3.64 -22.51 -5.12
C ILE A 23 2.16 -22.17 -5.21
N CYS A 24 1.74 -21.00 -4.67
CA CYS A 24 0.37 -20.50 -4.79
C CYS A 24 -0.04 -20.19 -6.23
N PHE A 25 0.91 -20.00 -7.15
CA PHE A 25 0.65 -19.82 -8.60
C PHE A 25 0.80 -21.09 -9.40
N LEU A 26 1.21 -22.16 -8.77
CA LEU A 26 1.46 -23.48 -9.38
C LEU A 26 0.49 -24.53 -8.81
N GLU A 27 1.04 -25.52 -8.12
CA GLU A 27 0.27 -26.68 -7.64
C GLU A 27 -0.75 -26.35 -6.54
N GLU A 28 -0.58 -25.27 -5.77
CA GLU A 28 -1.54 -24.86 -4.75
C GLU A 28 -2.65 -23.93 -5.24
N PHE A 29 -2.57 -23.46 -6.48
CA PHE A 29 -3.57 -22.53 -7.03
C PHE A 29 -5.00 -23.08 -6.91
N ASN A 30 -5.21 -24.31 -7.34
CA ASN A 30 -6.52 -24.94 -7.27
C ASN A 30 -7.06 -25.08 -5.84
N LYS A 31 -6.19 -25.38 -4.88
CA LYS A 31 -6.55 -25.48 -3.47
C LYS A 31 -7.00 -24.13 -2.91
N ILE A 32 -6.26 -23.07 -3.24
CA ILE A 32 -6.62 -21.71 -2.83
C ILE A 32 -7.93 -21.30 -3.49
N ASN A 33 -8.08 -21.53 -4.79
CA ASN A 33 -9.29 -21.17 -5.54
C ASN A 33 -10.53 -21.88 -5.00
N ASN A 34 -10.44 -23.17 -4.70
CA ASN A 34 -11.55 -23.92 -4.10
C ASN A 34 -11.94 -23.39 -2.72
N SER A 35 -10.95 -22.99 -1.92
CA SER A 35 -11.22 -22.36 -0.60
C SER A 35 -11.92 -21.01 -0.72
N VAL A 36 -11.63 -20.27 -1.79
CA VAL A 36 -12.24 -18.97 -2.09
C VAL A 36 -13.68 -19.15 -2.56
N ASN A 37 -13.95 -20.14 -3.39
CA ASN A 37 -15.30 -20.45 -3.89
C ASN A 37 -16.30 -20.68 -2.75
N TYR A 38 -15.87 -21.29 -1.64
CA TYR A 38 -16.70 -21.44 -0.45
C TYR A 38 -17.05 -20.09 0.19
N LEU A 39 -16.09 -19.18 0.28
CA LEU A 39 -16.28 -17.82 0.83
C LEU A 39 -17.11 -16.90 -0.07
N SER A 40 -17.11 -17.17 -1.38
CA SER A 40 -17.77 -16.35 -2.40
C SER A 40 -19.27 -16.62 -2.55
N LYS A 41 -19.84 -17.51 -1.75
CA LYS A 41 -21.28 -17.85 -1.80
C LYS A 41 -22.17 -16.66 -1.43
N GLN A 42 -21.70 -15.78 -0.56
CA GLN A 42 -22.43 -14.59 -0.15
C GLN A 42 -22.04 -13.38 -0.98
N LYS A 43 -22.95 -12.83 -1.75
CA LYS A 43 -22.74 -11.59 -2.50
C LYS A 43 -22.53 -10.42 -1.53
N LYS A 44 -21.43 -9.72 -1.65
CA LYS A 44 -21.15 -8.47 -0.91
C LYS A 44 -21.47 -7.27 -1.81
N LYS A 45 -22.10 -6.26 -1.25
CA LYS A 45 -22.43 -5.03 -1.99
C LYS A 45 -21.19 -4.19 -2.26
N THR A 46 -20.35 -4.05 -1.24
CA THR A 46 -19.14 -3.24 -1.28
C THR A 46 -18.05 -3.93 -0.47
N ILE A 47 -16.84 -3.91 -1.02
CA ILE A 47 -15.64 -4.43 -0.39
C ILE A 47 -14.71 -3.25 -0.19
N ILE A 48 -14.21 -3.07 1.03
CA ILE A 48 -13.23 -2.04 1.36
C ILE A 48 -11.95 -2.72 1.80
N THR A 49 -10.84 -2.33 1.19
CA THR A 49 -9.50 -2.84 1.53
C THR A 49 -8.49 -1.70 1.57
N MET A 50 -7.39 -1.91 2.29
CA MET A 50 -6.25 -0.98 2.32
C MET A 50 -5.02 -1.59 1.64
N THR A 51 -4.63 -2.80 2.03
CA THR A 51 -3.37 -3.43 1.60
C THR A 51 -3.51 -4.90 1.20
N SER A 52 -4.60 -5.58 1.59
CA SER A 52 -4.74 -7.03 1.36
C SER A 52 -4.70 -7.41 -0.12
N HIS A 53 -5.14 -6.51 -1.00
CA HIS A 53 -5.07 -6.71 -2.45
C HIS A 53 -3.65 -6.68 -3.02
N PHE A 54 -2.64 -6.29 -2.24
CA PHE A 54 -1.22 -6.36 -2.65
C PHE A 54 -0.54 -7.63 -2.18
N PHE A 55 -0.85 -8.10 -0.97
CA PHE A 55 0.00 -9.06 -0.25
C PHE A 55 -0.67 -10.38 0.06
N ASN A 56 -1.97 -10.53 -0.20
CA ASN A 56 -2.72 -11.72 0.17
C ASN A 56 -3.35 -12.37 -1.07
N GLU A 57 -2.73 -13.43 -1.59
CA GLU A 57 -3.17 -14.11 -2.81
C GLU A 57 -4.59 -14.67 -2.70
N ARG A 58 -4.94 -15.25 -1.55
CA ARG A 58 -6.30 -15.73 -1.29
C ARG A 58 -7.31 -14.59 -1.38
N PHE A 59 -6.98 -13.44 -0.81
CA PHE A 59 -7.83 -12.25 -0.88
C PHE A 59 -7.96 -11.72 -2.31
N LYS A 60 -6.88 -11.73 -3.09
CA LYS A 60 -6.91 -11.30 -4.51
C LYS A 60 -7.86 -12.15 -5.33
N ILE A 61 -7.77 -13.48 -5.20
CA ILE A 61 -8.64 -14.42 -5.93
C ILE A 61 -10.10 -14.20 -5.50
N TRP A 62 -10.36 -14.12 -4.19
CA TRP A 62 -11.69 -13.84 -3.66
C TRP A 62 -12.23 -12.49 -4.15
N LEU A 63 -11.40 -11.45 -4.17
CA LEU A 63 -11.78 -10.12 -4.62
C LEU A 63 -12.15 -10.13 -6.11
N ALA A 64 -11.34 -10.78 -6.95
CA ALA A 64 -11.63 -10.93 -8.38
C ALA A 64 -12.97 -11.63 -8.61
N GLU A 65 -13.25 -12.72 -7.90
CA GLU A 65 -14.52 -13.44 -7.96
C GLU A 65 -15.70 -12.57 -7.53
N MET A 66 -15.54 -11.80 -6.45
CA MET A 66 -16.59 -10.93 -5.94
C MET A 66 -16.88 -9.75 -6.86
N THR A 67 -15.84 -9.14 -7.44
CA THR A 67 -16.01 -8.03 -8.38
C THR A 67 -16.61 -8.50 -9.69
N SER A 68 -16.27 -9.69 -10.19
CA SER A 68 -16.91 -10.29 -11.36
C SER A 68 -18.41 -10.52 -11.15
N LYS A 69 -18.83 -10.77 -9.91
CA LYS A 69 -20.25 -10.89 -9.51
C LYS A 69 -20.94 -9.53 -9.24
N GLY A 70 -20.24 -8.42 -9.50
CA GLY A 70 -20.78 -7.07 -9.42
C GLY A 70 -20.63 -6.40 -8.04
N SER A 71 -19.75 -6.89 -7.17
CA SER A 71 -19.38 -6.18 -5.94
C SER A 71 -18.55 -4.94 -6.29
N LYS A 72 -18.76 -3.85 -5.55
CA LYS A 72 -17.99 -2.62 -5.69
C LYS A 72 -16.73 -2.67 -4.85
N LEU A 73 -15.59 -2.33 -5.44
CA LEU A 73 -14.31 -2.25 -4.75
C LEU A 73 -13.99 -0.81 -4.36
N GLN A 74 -13.72 -0.58 -3.10
CA GLN A 74 -13.19 0.67 -2.58
C GLN A 74 -11.83 0.41 -1.94
N ILE A 75 -10.82 1.17 -2.35
CA ILE A 75 -9.47 1.06 -1.79
C ILE A 75 -9.21 2.29 -0.94
N ALA A 76 -8.92 2.09 0.34
CA ALA A 76 -8.57 3.16 1.26
C ALA A 76 -7.06 3.36 1.30
N HIS A 77 -6.61 4.62 1.31
CA HIS A 77 -5.21 4.94 1.50
C HIS A 77 -4.71 4.44 2.85
N HIS A 78 -3.55 3.79 2.84
CA HIS A 78 -2.94 3.18 4.03
C HIS A 78 -2.20 4.20 4.91
N GLY A 79 -1.99 5.41 4.45
CA GLY A 79 -1.12 6.39 5.09
C GLY A 79 0.25 6.45 4.44
N GLY A 80 0.94 7.58 4.55
CA GLY A 80 2.24 7.78 3.94
C GLY A 80 2.27 7.71 2.41
N SER A 81 1.11 7.57 1.78
CA SER A 81 0.99 7.56 0.33
C SER A 81 1.29 8.96 -0.20
N LEU A 82 2.42 9.08 -0.85
CA LEU A 82 2.87 10.28 -1.53
C LEU A 82 1.87 10.70 -2.62
N PRO A 83 1.95 11.96 -3.08
CA PRO A 83 1.12 12.44 -4.18
C PRO A 83 1.13 11.51 -5.39
N PRO A 84 0.04 11.44 -6.16
CA PRO A 84 -0.17 10.45 -7.22
C PRO A 84 0.95 10.32 -8.25
N LYS A 85 1.74 11.37 -8.44
CA LYS A 85 2.81 11.39 -9.47
C LYS A 85 4.02 10.52 -9.15
N LEU A 86 4.17 10.04 -7.90
CA LEU A 86 5.35 9.28 -7.45
C LEU A 86 5.03 7.82 -7.08
N ALA A 87 3.77 7.41 -7.05
CA ALA A 87 3.40 6.08 -6.60
C ALA A 87 2.86 5.23 -7.75
N LEU A 88 3.69 4.35 -8.27
CA LEU A 88 3.31 3.30 -9.24
C LEU A 88 2.07 2.50 -8.80
N PHE A 89 1.85 2.38 -7.49
CA PHE A 89 0.71 1.67 -6.92
C PHE A 89 -0.63 2.39 -7.07
N ILE A 90 -0.64 3.73 -7.19
CA ILE A 90 -1.89 4.48 -7.34
C ILE A 90 -2.53 4.19 -8.68
N ASP A 91 -1.73 4.12 -9.74
CA ASP A 91 -2.24 3.83 -11.09
C ASP A 91 -2.92 2.45 -11.15
N HIS A 92 -2.34 1.44 -10.48
CA HIS A 92 -2.98 0.14 -10.37
C HIS A 92 -4.29 0.20 -9.59
N ASN A 93 -4.31 0.88 -8.44
CA ASN A 93 -5.51 1.04 -7.62
C ASN A 93 -6.62 1.79 -8.37
N GLU A 94 -6.28 2.82 -9.15
CA GLU A 94 -7.23 3.53 -10.00
C GLU A 94 -7.88 2.62 -11.06
N LYS A 95 -7.10 1.67 -11.61
CA LYS A 95 -7.58 0.75 -12.64
C LYS A 95 -8.52 -0.33 -12.12
N ILE A 96 -8.29 -0.79 -10.90
CA ILE A 96 -9.05 -1.94 -10.37
C ILE A 96 -10.22 -1.55 -9.46
N SER A 97 -10.30 -0.31 -8.98
CA SER A 97 -11.31 0.10 -8.00
C SER A 97 -12.40 1.00 -8.56
N ASP A 98 -13.58 0.92 -7.96
CA ASP A 98 -14.68 1.87 -8.22
C ASP A 98 -14.47 3.21 -7.51
N LYS A 99 -13.82 3.19 -6.35
CA LYS A 99 -13.53 4.38 -5.54
C LYS A 99 -12.21 4.22 -4.77
N ILE A 100 -11.50 5.34 -4.64
CA ILE A 100 -10.33 5.45 -3.75
C ILE A 100 -10.68 6.40 -2.61
N LEU A 101 -10.59 5.90 -1.39
CA LEU A 101 -10.82 6.69 -0.18
C LEU A 101 -9.49 7.31 0.24
N SER A 102 -9.37 8.62 0.04
CA SER A 102 -8.11 9.35 0.25
C SER A 102 -8.21 10.34 1.41
N TRP A 103 -7.11 10.55 2.11
CA TRP A 103 -7.00 11.59 3.12
C TRP A 103 -6.93 12.99 2.50
N PHE A 104 -6.53 13.05 1.24
CA PHE A 104 -6.40 14.30 0.50
C PHE A 104 -7.53 14.47 -0.51
N LYS A 105 -7.81 15.71 -0.84
CA LYS A 105 -8.75 16.06 -1.91
C LYS A 105 -8.02 15.97 -3.25
N PHE A 106 -8.51 15.11 -4.13
CA PHE A 106 -8.04 14.99 -5.52
C PHE A 106 -9.13 15.44 -6.48
N ASN A 107 -8.72 16.04 -7.58
CA ASN A 107 -9.64 16.53 -8.61
C ASN A 107 -10.04 15.45 -9.64
N LYS A 108 -10.17 14.18 -9.19
CA LYS A 108 -10.64 13.05 -10.01
C LYS A 108 -11.86 12.41 -9.33
N LYS A 109 -12.89 12.09 -10.13
CA LYS A 109 -14.17 11.51 -9.63
C LYS A 109 -14.03 10.18 -8.88
N ILE A 110 -12.97 9.43 -9.15
CA ILE A 110 -12.71 8.16 -8.49
C ILE A 110 -12.31 8.35 -7.02
N PHE A 111 -11.72 9.50 -6.67
CA PHE A 111 -11.29 9.79 -5.30
C PHE A 111 -12.43 10.36 -4.47
N LYS A 112 -12.56 9.84 -3.26
CA LYS A 112 -13.45 10.37 -2.23
C LYS A 112 -12.62 10.71 -1.01
N GLN A 113 -12.66 11.97 -0.59
CA GLN A 113 -11.98 12.38 0.63
C GLN A 113 -12.64 11.75 1.85
N MET A 114 -11.82 11.19 2.73
CA MET A 114 -12.24 10.57 3.98
C MET A 114 -11.15 10.79 5.03
N SER A 115 -11.55 11.07 6.26
CA SER A 115 -10.61 11.14 7.37
C SER A 115 -9.92 9.80 7.62
N PRO A 116 -8.65 9.79 8.08
CA PRO A 116 -7.96 8.56 8.44
C PRO A 116 -8.77 7.76 9.46
N VAL A 117 -9.09 6.51 9.15
CA VAL A 117 -9.95 5.67 10.01
C VAL A 117 -9.34 5.50 11.41
N GLN A 118 -8.02 5.43 11.48
CA GLN A 118 -7.30 5.31 12.76
C GLN A 118 -7.53 6.53 13.67
N LEU A 119 -7.69 7.72 13.09
CA LEU A 119 -7.90 8.95 13.85
C LEU A 119 -9.36 9.17 14.26
N LEU A 120 -10.30 8.48 13.65
CA LEU A 120 -11.74 8.60 13.99
C LEU A 120 -12.05 8.13 15.43
N ARG A 121 -11.17 7.32 16.03
CA ARG A 121 -11.31 6.84 17.41
C ARG A 121 -10.93 7.90 18.45
N TYR A 122 -10.16 8.88 18.05
CA TYR A 122 -9.69 9.90 18.98
C TYR A 122 -10.69 11.04 19.03
N LYS A 123 -11.37 11.19 20.15
CA LYS A 123 -12.11 12.43 20.46
C LYS A 123 -11.08 13.56 20.49
N LYS A 124 -11.49 14.78 20.10
CA LYS A 124 -10.64 15.95 20.24
C LYS A 124 -10.08 16.01 21.67
N ILE A 125 -8.79 15.75 21.80
CA ILE A 125 -8.09 16.00 23.04
C ILE A 125 -7.84 17.50 23.06
N HIS A 126 -8.60 18.23 23.86
CA HIS A 126 -8.31 19.63 24.13
C HIS A 126 -7.04 19.68 24.96
N ASN A 127 -5.90 19.79 24.31
CA ASN A 127 -4.66 20.04 25.00
C ASN A 127 -4.67 21.48 25.49
N LYS A 128 -4.61 21.65 26.79
CA LYS A 128 -4.50 22.98 27.42
C LYS A 128 -3.07 23.53 27.39
N SER A 129 -2.12 22.76 26.83
CA SER A 129 -0.74 23.21 26.67
C SER A 129 -0.72 24.35 25.65
N LYS A 130 -0.47 25.54 26.16
CA LYS A 130 -0.22 26.72 25.35
C LYS A 130 1.28 26.76 25.08
N ASN A 131 1.67 27.11 23.87
CA ASN A 131 3.07 27.37 23.50
C ASN A 131 3.99 26.14 23.45
N SER A 132 3.51 24.98 23.04
CA SER A 132 4.37 23.82 22.77
C SER A 132 4.11 23.26 21.35
N CYS A 133 5.19 22.92 20.67
CA CYS A 133 5.15 22.20 19.38
C CYS A 133 5.74 20.81 19.59
N LEU A 134 4.99 19.79 19.19
CA LEU A 134 5.44 18.41 19.19
C LEU A 134 5.89 18.02 17.78
N ILE A 135 7.17 17.73 17.62
CA ILE A 135 7.72 17.19 16.38
C ILE A 135 7.74 15.67 16.49
N LEU A 136 6.96 15.01 15.62
CA LEU A 136 6.95 13.56 15.53
C LEU A 136 7.92 13.11 14.45
N ALA A 137 8.93 12.37 14.85
CA ALA A 137 9.89 11.73 13.97
C ALA A 137 9.63 10.22 13.87
N CYS A 138 9.99 9.61 12.75
CA CYS A 138 10.03 8.17 12.63
C CYS A 138 11.40 7.65 13.06
N GLU A 139 11.42 6.62 13.89
CA GLU A 139 12.65 5.87 14.15
C GLU A 139 13.05 5.10 12.89
N THR A 140 14.34 5.15 12.55
CA THR A 140 14.90 4.38 11.44
C THR A 140 15.75 3.24 11.99
N ASN A 141 15.63 2.09 11.37
CA ASN A 141 16.53 0.98 11.66
C ASN A 141 17.96 1.36 11.27
N ARG A 142 18.92 0.97 12.09
CA ARG A 142 20.36 1.19 11.85
C ARG A 142 20.80 0.64 10.48
N TYR A 143 20.16 -0.43 10.02
CA TYR A 143 20.39 -1.05 8.73
C TYR A 143 19.10 -1.00 7.91
N PRO A 144 19.11 -0.42 6.71
CA PRO A 144 17.92 -0.36 5.86
C PRO A 144 17.58 -1.77 5.38
N VAL A 145 16.42 -2.25 5.79
CA VAL A 145 15.90 -3.56 5.38
C VAL A 145 15.23 -3.49 4.01
N ARG A 146 14.78 -2.30 3.60
CA ARG A 146 14.12 -2.05 2.32
C ARG A 146 14.53 -0.70 1.77
N CYS A 147 15.00 -0.68 0.54
CA CYS A 147 15.45 0.54 -0.14
C CYS A 147 14.34 1.53 -0.50
N GLN A 148 13.07 1.22 -0.30
CA GLN A 148 11.95 2.02 -0.84
C GLN A 148 11.08 2.73 0.19
N SER A 149 11.24 2.49 1.47
CA SER A 149 10.25 2.91 2.47
C SER A 149 10.75 3.92 3.50
N TRP A 150 12.04 4.19 3.55
CA TRP A 150 12.65 4.97 4.62
C TRP A 150 13.70 5.93 4.08
N PRO A 151 13.81 7.13 4.64
CA PRO A 151 14.92 7.99 4.28
C PRO A 151 16.24 7.30 4.61
N TYR A 152 17.19 7.37 3.69
CA TYR A 152 18.57 6.93 3.92
C TYR A 152 19.24 7.82 4.96
N VAL A 153 20.34 7.35 5.53
CA VAL A 153 21.09 8.06 6.58
C VAL A 153 21.35 9.52 6.21
N GLU A 154 21.76 9.80 4.97
CA GLU A 154 21.99 11.17 4.51
C GLU A 154 20.70 12.00 4.41
N GLN A 155 19.61 11.41 3.93
CA GLN A 155 18.30 12.07 3.90
C GLN A 155 17.80 12.38 5.31
N TYR A 156 18.10 11.50 6.26
CA TYR A 156 17.77 11.70 7.66
C TYR A 156 18.55 12.87 8.26
N LYS A 157 19.84 12.99 7.90
CA LYS A 157 20.69 14.11 8.30
C LYS A 157 20.16 15.44 7.73
N LEU A 158 19.78 15.47 6.46
CA LEU A 158 19.15 16.65 5.86
C LEU A 158 17.85 17.01 6.56
N TRP A 159 16.99 16.04 6.82
CA TRP A 159 15.74 16.26 7.53
C TRP A 159 15.94 16.80 8.95
N PHE A 160 16.94 16.31 9.70
CA PHE A 160 17.30 16.87 11.02
C PHE A 160 17.80 18.30 10.90
N ASN A 161 18.59 18.61 9.89
CA ASN A 161 19.03 19.98 9.67
C ASN A 161 17.83 20.92 9.38
N ASP A 162 16.90 20.47 8.55
CA ASP A 162 15.68 21.23 8.24
C ASP A 162 14.85 21.49 9.51
N ILE A 163 14.73 20.50 10.39
CA ILE A 163 14.05 20.67 11.69
C ILE A 163 14.79 21.68 12.56
N ASN A 164 16.11 21.61 12.64
CA ASN A 164 16.90 22.56 13.44
C ASN A 164 16.73 23.99 12.92
N VAL A 165 16.83 24.17 11.60
CA VAL A 165 16.58 25.48 10.96
C VAL A 165 15.16 25.97 11.25
N MET A 166 14.16 25.09 11.20
CA MET A 166 12.78 25.44 11.53
C MET A 166 12.67 25.89 13.00
N VAL A 167 13.26 25.14 13.93
CA VAL A 167 13.21 25.45 15.38
C VAL A 167 13.92 26.76 15.67
N GLU A 168 15.09 27.01 15.09
CA GLU A 168 15.84 28.26 15.25
C GLU A 168 15.09 29.50 14.74
N ASN A 169 14.22 29.31 13.74
CA ASN A 169 13.41 30.39 13.17
C ASN A 169 12.00 30.50 13.78
N LEU A 170 11.63 29.63 14.74
CA LEU A 170 10.39 29.80 15.48
C LEU A 170 10.46 31.05 16.36
N GLN A 171 9.66 32.05 16.04
CA GLN A 171 9.51 33.22 16.90
C GLN A 171 8.70 32.86 18.14
N PRO A 172 9.08 33.35 19.33
CA PRO A 172 8.23 33.21 20.51
C PRO A 172 6.89 33.87 20.25
N ILE A 173 5.81 33.15 20.48
CA ILE A 173 4.43 33.64 20.42
C ILE A 173 4.08 34.39 21.71
#